data_0413364bbee91c3a7539cd6a43aeeacb
#
_entry.id   0413364bbee91c3a7539cd6a43aeeacb
#
_cell.length_a   1.000
_cell.length_b   1.000
_cell.length_c   1.000
_cell.angle_alpha   90.00
_cell.angle_beta   90.00
_cell.angle_gamma   90.00
#
_symmetry.space_group_name_H-M   'P 1'
#
loop_
_entity.id
_entity.type
_entity.pdbx_description
1 polymer ?
#
loop_
_entity_poly.entity_id
_entity_poly.type
_entity_poly.pdbx_seq_one_letter_code
_entity_poly.pdbx_strand_id
1 'polypeptide(L)'
;MTRRRRLLGVYARIGRTYLAWAPSLLPLAAIVFIPLGFADALLHQVNTDSLNVTEGFKLAAFLGALVAVTASSLFGEVFFSGAVAISLTHPEHERPPTMREIAGHISYLKLIAVDLLYVLVIVLGLFMFLLGAFVFFVYFALSGAVVELEKHSVWGGFKRSFQLVRGHFWMVAAVVFPLEIVGDGINDAVVGLSHSLLGHGILAAWAGESVGNILTAPFFSVAVVLLTLDLMHHREGNAPQLKRRPSPIVAAEPA
;
A
#
# COMPACT_ATOMS: atom_id res chain seq x y z
N MET A 1 -16.66 -25.62 -3.74
CA MET A 1 -16.00 -24.82 -2.65
C MET A 1 -16.76 -23.54 -2.46
N THR A 2 -17.24 -23.25 -1.24
CA THR A 2 -17.99 -22.02 -0.95
C THR A 2 -17.10 -20.78 -1.09
N ARG A 3 -17.66 -19.65 -1.57
CA ARG A 3 -16.99 -18.34 -1.77
C ARG A 3 -16.16 -17.92 -0.51
N ARG A 4 -16.70 -18.20 0.68
CA ARG A 4 -16.04 -17.94 1.97
C ARG A 4 -14.72 -18.70 2.15
N ARG A 5 -14.65 -19.97 1.75
CA ARG A 5 -13.41 -20.78 1.86
C ARG A 5 -12.31 -20.28 0.92
N ARG A 6 -12.68 -19.72 -0.25
CA ARG A 6 -11.72 -19.09 -1.16
C ARG A 6 -11.12 -17.83 -0.56
N LEU A 7 -11.94 -16.95 0.02
CA LEU A 7 -11.45 -15.71 0.66
C LEU A 7 -10.53 -16.02 1.85
N LEU A 8 -10.90 -16.94 2.73
CA LEU A 8 -10.04 -17.35 3.85
C LEU A 8 -8.69 -17.91 3.36
N GLY A 9 -8.68 -18.63 2.24
CA GLY A 9 -7.45 -19.11 1.61
C GLY A 9 -6.55 -17.97 1.10
N VAL A 10 -7.15 -16.91 0.55
CA VAL A 10 -6.43 -15.71 0.10
C VAL A 10 -5.78 -14.99 1.29
N TYR A 11 -6.53 -14.71 2.35
CA TYR A 11 -5.99 -14.08 3.56
C TYR A 11 -4.88 -14.90 4.24
N ALA A 12 -5.06 -16.22 4.33
CA ALA A 12 -4.02 -17.10 4.86
C ALA A 12 -2.75 -17.10 4.00
N ARG A 13 -2.88 -16.96 2.66
CA ARG A 13 -1.75 -16.83 1.76
C ARG A 13 -1.05 -15.49 1.95
N ILE A 14 -1.80 -14.38 2.04
CA ILE A 14 -1.27 -13.05 2.30
C ILE A 14 -0.46 -13.06 3.60
N GLY A 15 -1.03 -13.53 4.71
CA GLY A 15 -0.35 -13.58 6.01
C GLY A 15 0.93 -14.41 5.98
N ARG A 16 0.91 -15.58 5.35
CA ARG A 16 2.11 -16.42 5.21
C ARG A 16 3.19 -15.76 4.35
N THR A 17 2.80 -15.13 3.25
CA THR A 17 3.75 -14.40 2.39
C THR A 17 4.35 -13.20 3.12
N TYR A 18 3.51 -12.41 3.82
CA TYR A 18 3.99 -11.31 4.65
C TYR A 18 5.02 -11.76 5.68
N LEU A 19 4.68 -12.77 6.52
CA LEU A 19 5.59 -13.27 7.54
C LEU A 19 6.90 -13.83 6.95
N ALA A 20 6.81 -14.51 5.82
CA ALA A 20 7.98 -15.06 5.14
C ALA A 20 8.92 -13.97 4.61
N TRP A 21 8.39 -12.83 4.17
CA TRP A 21 9.15 -11.75 3.55
C TRP A 21 9.33 -10.53 4.47
N ALA A 22 8.73 -10.51 5.66
CA ALA A 22 8.84 -9.42 6.63
C ALA A 22 10.28 -8.94 6.87
N PRO A 23 11.31 -9.81 7.03
CA PRO A 23 12.67 -9.35 7.23
C PRO A 23 13.24 -8.49 6.09
N SER A 24 12.70 -8.62 4.88
CA SER A 24 13.10 -7.81 3.72
C SER A 24 12.16 -6.63 3.49
N LEU A 25 10.88 -6.80 3.78
CA LEU A 25 9.85 -5.78 3.52
C LEU A 25 9.82 -4.70 4.60
N LEU A 26 10.03 -5.04 5.88
CA LEU A 26 10.02 -4.06 6.96
C LEU A 26 11.12 -2.99 6.84
N PRO A 27 12.40 -3.33 6.55
CA PRO A 27 13.41 -2.31 6.30
C PRO A 27 13.11 -1.45 5.07
N LEU A 28 12.54 -2.06 4.00
CA LEU A 28 12.11 -1.31 2.82
C LEU A 28 10.98 -0.33 3.17
N ALA A 29 10.00 -0.77 3.97
CA ALA A 29 8.93 0.07 4.47
C ALA A 29 9.48 1.22 5.34
N ALA A 30 10.46 0.95 6.20
CA ALA A 30 11.08 1.97 7.03
C ALA A 30 11.72 3.10 6.20
N ILE A 31 12.41 2.77 5.11
CA ILE A 31 13.01 3.77 4.20
C ILE A 31 11.94 4.68 3.58
N VAL A 32 10.77 4.13 3.26
CA VAL A 32 9.67 4.88 2.62
C VAL A 32 8.85 5.64 3.66
N PHE A 33 8.42 4.98 4.73
CA PHE A 33 7.42 5.53 5.64
C PHE A 33 7.99 6.36 6.81
N ILE A 34 9.29 6.28 7.12
CA ILE A 34 9.89 7.21 8.10
C ILE A 34 9.84 8.67 7.59
N PRO A 35 10.30 9.00 6.37
CA PRO A 35 10.18 10.37 5.87
C PRO A 35 8.72 10.76 5.55
N LEU A 36 7.88 9.86 5.08
CA LEU A 36 6.47 10.14 4.83
C LEU A 36 5.71 10.40 6.13
N GLY A 37 5.90 9.59 7.17
CA GLY A 37 5.30 9.81 8.48
C GLY A 37 5.73 11.13 9.12
N PHE A 38 6.95 11.63 8.83
CA PHE A 38 7.35 12.97 9.27
C PHE A 38 6.57 14.06 8.55
N ALA A 39 6.37 13.93 7.23
CA ALA A 39 5.57 14.87 6.47
C ALA A 39 4.10 14.86 6.94
N ASP A 40 3.57 13.69 7.24
CA ASP A 40 2.22 13.51 7.77
C ASP A 40 2.05 14.15 9.16
N ALA A 41 2.97 13.89 10.08
CA ALA A 41 2.99 14.51 11.40
C ALA A 41 3.07 16.04 11.34
N LEU A 42 3.75 16.61 10.34
CA LEU A 42 3.76 18.06 10.10
C LEU A 42 2.40 18.57 9.63
N LEU A 43 1.75 17.85 8.71
CA LEU A 43 0.43 18.24 8.19
C LEU A 43 -0.63 18.24 9.31
N HIS A 44 -0.60 17.25 10.20
CA HIS A 44 -1.52 17.19 11.36
C HIS A 44 -1.33 18.33 12.37
N GLN A 45 -0.19 19.01 12.37
CA GLN A 45 0.04 20.19 13.23
C GLN A 45 -0.48 21.49 12.63
N VAL A 46 -0.90 21.49 11.37
CA VAL A 46 -1.52 22.67 10.76
C VAL A 46 -2.90 22.90 11.36
N ASN A 47 -2.96 23.73 12.42
CA ASN A 47 -4.19 24.07 13.11
C ASN A 47 -4.97 25.11 12.29
N THR A 48 -6.09 24.68 11.70
CA THR A 48 -7.00 25.55 10.95
C THR A 48 -7.92 26.38 11.86
N ASP A 49 -8.02 26.05 13.15
CA ASP A 49 -8.92 26.73 14.11
C ASP A 49 -8.45 28.14 14.47
N SER A 50 -7.15 28.42 14.28
CA SER A 50 -6.57 29.74 14.54
C SER A 50 -6.86 30.77 13.44
N LEU A 51 -7.39 30.34 12.29
CA LEU A 51 -7.71 31.22 11.18
C LEU A 51 -9.07 31.88 11.42
N ASN A 52 -9.06 33.19 11.72
CA ASN A 52 -10.27 34.00 11.92
C ASN A 52 -10.89 34.31 10.54
N VAL A 53 -11.63 33.38 9.95
CA VAL A 53 -12.06 33.39 8.56
C VAL A 53 -13.57 33.22 8.40
N THR A 54 -14.11 33.70 7.29
CA THR A 54 -15.53 33.57 6.94
C THR A 54 -15.96 32.10 6.82
N GLU A 55 -17.25 31.82 7.05
CA GLU A 55 -17.81 30.46 7.01
C GLU A 55 -17.50 29.72 5.68
N GLY A 56 -17.50 30.43 4.56
CA GLY A 56 -17.14 29.83 3.27
C GLY A 56 -15.67 29.39 3.20
N PHE A 57 -14.78 30.11 3.86
CA PHE A 57 -13.37 29.73 3.93
C PHE A 57 -13.16 28.59 4.93
N LYS A 58 -13.93 28.51 6.01
CA LYS A 58 -13.90 27.36 6.95
C LYS A 58 -14.28 26.06 6.24
N LEU A 59 -15.31 26.09 5.40
CA LEU A 59 -15.68 24.95 4.58
C LEU A 59 -14.56 24.56 3.60
N ALA A 60 -13.96 25.54 2.92
CA ALA A 60 -12.84 25.28 2.02
C ALA A 60 -11.61 24.74 2.76
N ALA A 61 -11.30 25.26 3.95
CA ALA A 61 -10.23 24.77 4.81
C ALA A 61 -10.49 23.35 5.31
N PHE A 62 -11.73 23.04 5.71
CA PHE A 62 -12.15 21.70 6.10
C PHE A 62 -12.02 20.69 4.96
N LEU A 63 -12.53 21.06 3.76
CA LEU A 63 -12.37 20.22 2.58
C LEU A 63 -10.90 20.04 2.17
N GLY A 64 -10.11 21.11 2.27
CA GLY A 64 -8.67 21.06 2.02
C GLY A 64 -7.94 20.16 3.02
N ALA A 65 -8.28 20.22 4.31
CA ALA A 65 -7.74 19.34 5.34
C ALA A 65 -8.14 17.88 5.12
N LEU A 66 -9.40 17.63 4.79
CA LEU A 66 -9.89 16.28 4.44
C LEU A 66 -9.13 15.70 3.25
N VAL A 67 -8.92 16.50 2.20
CA VAL A 67 -8.12 16.11 1.03
C VAL A 67 -6.67 15.83 1.43
N ALA A 68 -6.06 16.70 2.24
CA ALA A 68 -4.67 16.55 2.67
C ALA A 68 -4.47 15.29 3.51
N VAL A 69 -5.36 15.00 4.46
CA VAL A 69 -5.31 13.78 5.29
C VAL A 69 -5.50 12.53 4.42
N THR A 70 -6.51 12.53 3.52
CA THR A 70 -6.72 11.39 2.60
C THR A 70 -5.53 11.19 1.66
N ALA A 71 -4.95 12.29 1.16
CA ALA A 71 -3.78 12.22 0.29
C ALA A 71 -2.55 11.69 1.04
N SER A 72 -2.35 12.13 2.26
CA SER A 72 -1.22 11.73 3.10
C SER A 72 -1.27 10.24 3.46
N SER A 73 -2.44 9.71 3.86
CA SER A 73 -2.60 8.31 4.22
C SER A 73 -2.41 7.36 3.03
N LEU A 74 -2.84 7.76 1.83
CA LEU A 74 -2.72 6.95 0.61
C LEU A 74 -1.36 7.10 -0.08
N PHE A 75 -0.64 8.20 0.19
CA PHE A 75 0.64 8.47 -0.45
C PHE A 75 1.70 7.47 0.00
N GLY A 76 2.36 6.87 -0.94
CA GLY A 76 3.37 5.84 -0.68
C GLY A 76 2.86 4.40 -0.80
N GLU A 77 1.55 4.15 -0.70
CA GLU A 77 1.00 2.78 -0.81
C GLU A 77 1.20 2.18 -2.19
N VAL A 78 0.86 2.92 -3.23
CA VAL A 78 1.00 2.49 -4.62
C VAL A 78 2.47 2.37 -4.98
N PHE A 79 3.29 3.34 -4.55
CA PHE A 79 4.74 3.29 -4.69
C PHE A 79 5.31 2.02 -4.01
N PHE A 80 4.92 1.79 -2.77
CA PHE A 80 5.43 0.64 -2.01
C PHE A 80 4.94 -0.68 -2.58
N SER A 81 3.69 -0.77 -3.08
CA SER A 81 3.18 -1.97 -3.74
C SER A 81 3.97 -2.33 -5.00
N GLY A 82 4.41 -1.33 -5.77
CA GLY A 82 5.33 -1.52 -6.89
C GLY A 82 6.68 -2.08 -6.45
N ALA A 83 7.27 -1.53 -5.39
CA ALA A 83 8.53 -2.02 -4.83
C ALA A 83 8.42 -3.46 -4.29
N VAL A 84 7.30 -3.79 -3.64
CA VAL A 84 7.00 -5.16 -3.18
C VAL A 84 6.80 -6.10 -4.38
N ALA A 85 6.17 -5.65 -5.46
CA ALA A 85 6.01 -6.46 -6.68
C ALA A 85 7.36 -6.89 -7.25
N ILE A 86 8.32 -5.98 -7.35
CA ILE A 86 9.70 -6.32 -7.77
C ILE A 86 10.32 -7.30 -6.78
N SER A 87 10.20 -7.04 -5.48
CA SER A 87 10.82 -7.89 -4.44
C SER A 87 10.32 -9.33 -4.50
N LEU A 88 9.02 -9.54 -4.74
CA LEU A 88 8.39 -10.86 -4.76
C LEU A 88 8.57 -11.62 -6.08
N THR A 89 8.81 -10.93 -7.20
CA THR A 89 8.84 -11.56 -8.53
C THR A 89 10.21 -11.53 -9.22
N HIS A 90 11.23 -10.94 -8.61
CA HIS A 90 12.56 -10.84 -9.22
C HIS A 90 13.17 -12.23 -9.51
N PRO A 91 13.55 -12.53 -10.78
CA PRO A 91 13.84 -13.90 -11.22
C PRO A 91 15.23 -14.43 -10.85
N GLU A 92 16.17 -13.60 -10.47
CA GLU A 92 17.59 -13.93 -10.65
C GLU A 92 18.33 -14.54 -9.45
N HIS A 93 17.73 -14.74 -8.26
CA HIS A 93 18.54 -15.17 -7.13
C HIS A 93 17.88 -16.23 -6.26
N GLU A 94 18.63 -17.24 -5.90
CA GLU A 94 18.31 -18.20 -4.83
C GLU A 94 18.19 -17.53 -3.45
N ARG A 95 18.72 -16.29 -3.29
CA ARG A 95 18.60 -15.45 -2.09
C ARG A 95 17.57 -14.33 -2.27
N PRO A 96 16.99 -13.81 -1.18
CA PRO A 96 16.16 -12.60 -1.23
C PRO A 96 16.97 -11.45 -1.83
N PRO A 97 16.38 -10.61 -2.72
CA PRO A 97 17.08 -9.47 -3.28
C PRO A 97 17.50 -8.51 -2.17
N THR A 98 18.71 -7.96 -2.29
CA THR A 98 19.19 -6.93 -1.39
C THR A 98 18.47 -5.60 -1.65
N MET A 99 18.45 -4.70 -0.65
CA MET A 99 17.86 -3.35 -0.80
C MET A 99 18.44 -2.60 -2.01
N ARG A 100 19.73 -2.78 -2.30
CA ARG A 100 20.39 -2.14 -3.45
C ARG A 100 19.89 -2.71 -4.77
N GLU A 101 19.64 -4.00 -4.85
CA GLU A 101 19.08 -4.67 -6.03
C GLU A 101 17.63 -4.22 -6.25
N ILE A 102 16.81 -4.17 -5.21
CA ILE A 102 15.44 -3.65 -5.28
C ILE A 102 15.47 -2.20 -5.77
N ALA A 103 16.29 -1.35 -5.12
CA ALA A 103 16.43 0.07 -5.48
C ALA A 103 16.87 0.27 -6.94
N GLY A 104 17.75 -0.57 -7.47
CA GLY A 104 18.23 -0.48 -8.86
C GLY A 104 17.17 -0.84 -9.92
N HIS A 105 16.12 -1.58 -9.54
CA HIS A 105 15.09 -2.05 -10.48
C HIS A 105 13.76 -1.28 -10.39
N ILE A 106 13.61 -0.42 -9.38
CA ILE A 106 12.42 0.41 -9.20
C ILE A 106 12.39 1.55 -10.22
N SER A 107 11.24 1.71 -10.87
CA SER A 107 10.96 2.84 -11.76
C SER A 107 10.44 4.05 -10.96
N TYR A 108 11.29 4.67 -10.13
CA TYR A 108 10.92 5.70 -9.14
C TYR A 108 9.96 6.76 -9.69
N LEU A 109 10.33 7.44 -10.79
CA LEU A 109 9.49 8.50 -11.35
C LEU A 109 8.12 8.00 -11.81
N LYS A 110 8.06 6.78 -12.34
CA LYS A 110 6.78 6.20 -12.76
C LYS A 110 5.91 5.86 -11.55
N LEU A 111 6.48 5.24 -10.52
CA LEU A 111 5.72 4.88 -9.32
C LEU A 111 5.24 6.11 -8.56
N ILE A 112 6.09 7.13 -8.40
CA ILE A 112 5.68 8.41 -7.79
C ILE A 112 4.55 9.05 -8.63
N ALA A 113 4.65 9.05 -9.95
CA ALA A 113 3.61 9.62 -10.80
C ALA A 113 2.30 8.79 -10.74
N VAL A 114 2.39 7.46 -10.63
CA VAL A 114 1.21 6.59 -10.43
C VAL A 114 0.58 6.86 -9.09
N ASP A 115 1.36 6.98 -8.04
CA ASP A 115 0.91 7.24 -6.67
C ASP A 115 0.19 8.59 -6.58
N LEU A 116 0.81 9.66 -7.09
CA LEU A 116 0.18 10.98 -7.17
C LEU A 116 -1.12 10.97 -7.98
N LEU A 117 -1.16 10.26 -9.11
CA LEU A 117 -2.36 10.16 -9.92
C LEU A 117 -3.45 9.33 -9.21
N TYR A 118 -3.06 8.29 -8.47
CA TYR A 118 -3.97 7.48 -7.67
C TYR A 118 -4.64 8.32 -6.58
N VAL A 119 -3.84 9.05 -5.81
CA VAL A 119 -4.35 9.98 -4.80
C VAL A 119 -5.29 11.02 -5.42
N LEU A 120 -4.89 11.63 -6.54
CA LEU A 120 -5.72 12.62 -7.24
C LEU A 120 -7.07 12.04 -7.65
N VAL A 121 -7.09 10.82 -8.20
CA VAL A 121 -8.33 10.16 -8.65
C VAL A 121 -9.24 9.82 -7.47
N ILE A 122 -8.70 9.39 -6.33
CA ILE A 122 -9.49 9.12 -5.12
C ILE A 122 -10.05 10.42 -4.55
N VAL A 123 -9.25 11.47 -4.46
CA VAL A 123 -9.70 12.80 -4.04
C VAL A 123 -10.82 13.32 -4.93
N LEU A 124 -10.69 13.20 -6.25
CA LEU A 124 -11.78 13.55 -7.17
C LEU A 124 -13.02 12.67 -6.95
N GLY A 125 -12.82 11.38 -6.65
CA GLY A 125 -13.89 10.47 -6.29
C GLY A 125 -14.61 10.87 -5.00
N LEU A 126 -13.90 11.44 -4.03
CA LEU A 126 -14.46 11.95 -2.78
C LEU A 126 -15.42 13.12 -3.04
N PHE A 127 -15.10 14.02 -4.00
CA PHE A 127 -16.01 15.07 -4.45
C PHE A 127 -17.25 14.52 -5.16
N MET A 128 -17.21 13.31 -5.71
CA MET A 128 -18.34 12.60 -6.29
C MET A 128 -19.08 11.72 -5.28
N PHE A 129 -19.07 12.06 -4.00
CA PHE A 129 -19.49 11.25 -2.86
C PHE A 129 -18.53 10.10 -2.52
N LEU A 130 -18.57 9.67 -1.26
CA LEU A 130 -17.77 8.57 -0.70
C LEU A 130 -17.79 7.29 -1.56
N LEU A 131 -18.90 7.04 -2.26
CA LEU A 131 -19.05 5.91 -3.17
C LEU A 131 -18.11 6.00 -4.38
N GLY A 132 -17.86 7.21 -4.90
CA GLY A 132 -16.93 7.43 -6.00
C GLY A 132 -15.49 7.12 -5.59
N ALA A 133 -15.07 7.59 -4.42
CA ALA A 133 -13.75 7.30 -3.87
C ALA A 133 -13.54 5.78 -3.68
N PHE A 134 -14.51 5.08 -3.08
CA PHE A 134 -14.46 3.62 -2.92
C PHE A 134 -14.32 2.88 -4.24
N VAL A 135 -15.08 3.27 -5.27
CA VAL A 135 -15.03 2.64 -6.58
C VAL A 135 -13.65 2.85 -7.22
N PHE A 136 -13.11 4.06 -7.16
CA PHE A 136 -11.79 4.38 -7.72
C PHE A 136 -10.67 3.70 -6.93
N PHE A 137 -10.75 3.68 -5.60
CA PHE A 137 -9.82 2.96 -4.74
C PHE A 137 -9.69 1.50 -5.19
N VAL A 138 -10.80 0.78 -5.33
CA VAL A 138 -10.78 -0.64 -5.73
C VAL A 138 -10.27 -0.83 -7.16
N TYR A 139 -10.69 0.01 -8.13
CA TYR A 139 -10.27 -0.14 -9.53
C TYR A 139 -8.79 0.13 -9.75
N PHE A 140 -8.19 1.02 -8.97
CA PHE A 140 -6.82 1.48 -9.20
C PHE A 140 -5.81 1.01 -8.13
N ALA A 141 -6.25 0.28 -7.11
CA ALA A 141 -5.38 -0.29 -6.07
C ALA A 141 -4.21 -1.12 -6.65
N LEU A 142 -4.41 -1.76 -7.81
CA LEU A 142 -3.40 -2.63 -8.42
C LEU A 142 -2.40 -1.88 -9.33
N SER A 143 -2.58 -0.57 -9.54
CA SER A 143 -1.82 0.20 -10.55
C SER A 143 -0.30 0.19 -10.32
N GLY A 144 0.17 0.32 -9.08
CA GLY A 144 1.59 0.29 -8.75
C GLY A 144 2.25 -1.05 -9.05
N ALA A 145 1.62 -2.14 -8.62
CA ALA A 145 2.09 -3.49 -8.90
C ALA A 145 2.12 -3.77 -10.42
N VAL A 146 1.08 -3.38 -11.14
CA VAL A 146 0.99 -3.56 -12.60
C VAL A 146 2.08 -2.81 -13.35
N VAL A 147 2.36 -1.55 -12.97
CA VAL A 147 3.40 -0.75 -13.62
C VAL A 147 4.76 -1.42 -13.54
N GLU A 148 5.09 -2.02 -12.40
CA GLU A 148 6.37 -2.68 -12.23
C GLU A 148 6.42 -4.11 -12.81
N LEU A 149 5.33 -4.87 -12.70
CA LEU A 149 5.27 -6.24 -13.22
C LEU A 149 5.27 -6.30 -14.75
N GLU A 150 4.49 -5.42 -15.39
CA GLU A 150 4.34 -5.40 -16.85
C GLU A 150 5.14 -4.26 -17.52
N LYS A 151 5.89 -3.46 -16.73
CA LYS A 151 6.69 -2.32 -17.22
C LYS A 151 5.89 -1.30 -18.02
N HIS A 152 4.64 -1.10 -17.66
CA HIS A 152 3.75 -0.13 -18.30
C HIS A 152 4.16 1.33 -18.04
N SER A 153 3.63 2.23 -18.87
CA SER A 153 3.58 3.66 -18.55
C SER A 153 2.58 3.92 -17.42
N VAL A 154 2.64 5.09 -16.80
CA VAL A 154 1.69 5.51 -15.74
C VAL A 154 0.25 5.29 -16.18
N TRP A 155 -0.17 5.87 -17.30
CA TRP A 155 -1.53 5.72 -17.83
C TRP A 155 -1.86 4.27 -18.24
N GLY A 156 -0.87 3.55 -18.79
CA GLY A 156 -0.99 2.12 -19.10
C GLY A 156 -1.28 1.29 -17.86
N GLY A 157 -0.63 1.58 -16.74
CA GLY A 157 -0.86 0.93 -15.44
C GLY A 157 -2.27 1.13 -14.92
N PHE A 158 -2.80 2.35 -14.96
CA PHE A 158 -4.19 2.65 -14.59
C PHE A 158 -5.19 1.91 -15.47
N LYS A 159 -5.04 2.00 -16.78
CA LYS A 159 -5.90 1.29 -17.74
C LYS A 159 -5.86 -0.23 -17.50
N ARG A 160 -4.68 -0.76 -17.25
CA ARG A 160 -4.48 -2.19 -17.01
C ARG A 160 -5.07 -2.63 -15.68
N SER A 161 -4.87 -1.87 -14.59
CA SER A 161 -5.50 -2.11 -13.28
C SER A 161 -7.02 -2.16 -13.43
N PHE A 162 -7.62 -1.15 -14.09
CA PHE A 162 -9.05 -1.14 -14.37
C PHE A 162 -9.49 -2.40 -15.14
N GLN A 163 -8.75 -2.81 -16.17
CA GLN A 163 -9.08 -3.99 -16.94
C GLN A 163 -9.00 -5.27 -16.10
N LEU A 164 -8.00 -5.42 -15.24
CA LEU A 164 -7.85 -6.59 -14.36
C LEU A 164 -8.99 -6.69 -13.34
N VAL A 165 -9.35 -5.56 -12.73
CA VAL A 165 -10.41 -5.50 -11.71
C VAL A 165 -11.80 -5.63 -12.32
N ARG A 166 -12.00 -5.17 -13.57
CA ARG A 166 -13.28 -5.28 -14.27
C ARG A 166 -13.75 -6.73 -14.39
N GLY A 167 -14.89 -7.03 -13.80
CA GLY A 167 -15.44 -8.40 -13.69
C GLY A 167 -15.09 -9.12 -12.39
N HIS A 168 -14.10 -8.62 -11.63
CA HIS A 168 -13.69 -9.16 -10.33
C HIS A 168 -13.78 -8.12 -9.19
N PHE A 169 -14.45 -7.00 -9.43
CA PHE A 169 -14.53 -5.85 -8.53
C PHE A 169 -14.85 -6.25 -7.09
N TRP A 170 -15.92 -7.01 -6.86
CA TRP A 170 -16.31 -7.42 -5.52
C TRP A 170 -15.36 -8.40 -4.85
N MET A 171 -14.56 -9.14 -5.63
CA MET A 171 -13.53 -10.00 -5.08
C MET A 171 -12.34 -9.16 -4.62
N VAL A 172 -11.89 -8.21 -5.43
CA VAL A 172 -10.82 -7.28 -5.08
C VAL A 172 -11.23 -6.42 -3.90
N ALA A 173 -12.44 -5.81 -3.94
CA ALA A 173 -12.99 -5.03 -2.84
C ALA A 173 -13.06 -5.82 -1.53
N ALA A 174 -13.49 -7.09 -1.57
CA ALA A 174 -13.58 -7.95 -0.40
C ALA A 174 -12.22 -8.33 0.20
N VAL A 175 -11.12 -8.11 -0.50
CA VAL A 175 -9.77 -8.34 0.03
C VAL A 175 -9.13 -7.02 0.44
N VAL A 176 -9.08 -6.04 -0.47
CA VAL A 176 -8.36 -4.79 -0.29
C VAL A 176 -9.00 -3.92 0.79
N PHE A 177 -10.32 -3.73 0.74
CA PHE A 177 -11.01 -2.82 1.65
C PHE A 177 -10.99 -3.25 3.14
N PRO A 178 -11.22 -4.52 3.51
CA PRO A 178 -11.04 -4.93 4.89
C PRO A 178 -9.60 -4.84 5.39
N LEU A 179 -8.61 -5.04 4.52
CA LEU A 179 -7.21 -4.91 4.89
C LEU A 179 -6.85 -3.47 5.19
N GLU A 180 -7.39 -2.53 4.41
CA GLU A 180 -7.24 -1.09 4.64
C GLU A 180 -7.82 -0.69 6.01
N ILE A 181 -9.09 -1.02 6.26
CA ILE A 181 -9.73 -0.72 7.55
C ILE A 181 -8.96 -1.31 8.73
N VAL A 182 -8.46 -2.53 8.61
CA VAL A 182 -7.66 -3.16 9.67
C VAL A 182 -6.29 -2.48 9.79
N GLY A 183 -5.69 -2.11 8.66
CA GLY A 183 -4.43 -1.38 8.62
C GLY A 183 -4.53 -0.04 9.31
N ASP A 184 -5.55 0.76 8.96
CA ASP A 184 -5.84 2.06 9.59
C ASP A 184 -6.08 1.90 11.10
N GLY A 185 -6.90 0.93 11.50
CA GLY A 185 -7.16 0.67 12.91
C GLY A 185 -5.90 0.28 13.71
N ILE A 186 -4.97 -0.46 13.11
CA ILE A 186 -3.67 -0.77 13.71
C ILE A 186 -2.81 0.50 13.77
N ASN A 187 -2.77 1.30 12.70
CA ASN A 187 -2.02 2.54 12.66
C ASN A 187 -2.52 3.51 13.74
N ASP A 188 -3.82 3.73 13.85
CA ASP A 188 -4.44 4.58 14.89
C ASP A 188 -4.09 4.08 16.30
N ALA A 189 -4.09 2.78 16.53
CA ALA A 189 -3.72 2.20 17.82
C ALA A 189 -2.22 2.46 18.15
N VAL A 190 -1.34 2.36 17.15
CA VAL A 190 0.10 2.63 17.31
C VAL A 190 0.33 4.12 17.57
N VAL A 191 -0.35 5.00 16.85
CA VAL A 191 -0.31 6.46 17.07
C VAL A 191 -0.81 6.81 18.47
N GLY A 192 -1.94 6.24 18.88
CA GLY A 192 -2.48 6.42 20.24
C GLY A 192 -1.52 5.96 21.34
N LEU A 193 -0.86 4.82 21.14
CA LEU A 193 0.17 4.32 22.05
C LEU A 193 1.39 5.26 22.07
N SER A 194 1.84 5.73 20.92
CA SER A 194 2.94 6.69 20.81
C SER A 194 2.64 7.97 21.58
N HIS A 195 1.43 8.52 21.46
CA HIS A 195 0.98 9.69 22.20
C HIS A 195 0.93 9.44 23.71
N SER A 196 0.53 8.25 24.14
CA SER A 196 0.49 7.91 25.57
C SER A 196 1.87 7.79 26.21
N LEU A 197 2.89 7.36 25.43
CA LEU A 197 4.26 7.15 25.90
C LEU A 197 5.14 8.40 25.76
N LEU A 198 5.00 9.16 24.68
CA LEU A 198 5.88 10.27 24.30
C LEU A 198 5.21 11.64 24.41
N GLY A 199 3.91 11.70 24.80
CA GLY A 199 3.12 12.93 24.83
C GLY A 199 2.56 13.31 23.45
N HIS A 200 1.87 14.47 23.37
CA HIS A 200 1.14 14.92 22.18
C HIS A 200 1.99 15.83 21.27
N GLY A 201 3.28 15.57 21.18
CA GLY A 201 4.20 16.33 20.33
C GLY A 201 4.39 15.71 18.93
N ILE A 202 5.04 16.48 18.05
CA ILE A 202 5.37 16.05 16.69
C ILE A 202 6.19 14.75 16.66
N LEU A 203 7.06 14.51 17.64
CA LEU A 203 7.85 13.29 17.75
C LEU A 203 6.95 12.06 17.99
N ALA A 204 5.93 12.21 18.82
CA ALA A 204 4.99 11.13 19.10
C ALA A 204 4.14 10.81 17.86
N ALA A 205 3.62 11.83 17.17
CA ALA A 205 2.88 11.67 15.94
C ALA A 205 3.75 11.00 14.87
N TRP A 206 4.94 11.54 14.61
CA TRP A 206 5.88 10.98 13.65
C TRP A 206 6.27 9.53 13.96
N ALA A 207 6.60 9.22 15.21
CA ALA A 207 6.96 7.86 15.60
C ALA A 207 5.78 6.90 15.41
N GLY A 208 4.57 7.33 15.82
CA GLY A 208 3.36 6.55 15.66
C GLY A 208 3.04 6.25 14.21
N GLU A 209 2.96 7.29 13.38
CA GLU A 209 2.69 7.16 11.93
C GLU A 209 3.75 6.30 11.22
N SER A 210 5.02 6.54 11.51
CA SER A 210 6.09 5.76 10.89
C SER A 210 6.01 4.29 11.26
N VAL A 211 5.89 3.96 12.54
CA VAL A 211 5.82 2.57 13.01
C VAL A 211 4.56 1.87 12.52
N GLY A 212 3.41 2.55 12.60
CA GLY A 212 2.15 2.02 12.12
C GLY A 212 2.22 1.62 10.64
N ASN A 213 2.66 2.55 9.79
CA ASN A 213 2.79 2.31 8.35
C ASN A 213 3.86 1.25 8.01
N ILE A 214 4.98 1.20 8.73
CA ILE A 214 6.00 0.15 8.56
C ILE A 214 5.42 -1.24 8.80
N LEU A 215 4.48 -1.38 9.71
CA LEU A 215 3.85 -2.66 10.03
C LEU A 215 2.71 -3.01 9.05
N THR A 216 1.89 -2.03 8.66
CA THR A 216 0.65 -2.27 7.92
C THR A 216 0.82 -2.23 6.41
N ALA A 217 1.60 -1.28 5.87
CA ALA A 217 1.76 -1.10 4.44
C ALA A 217 2.36 -2.32 3.71
N PRO A 218 3.34 -3.07 4.25
CA PRO A 218 3.80 -4.30 3.61
C PRO A 218 2.73 -5.38 3.53
N PHE A 219 1.84 -5.45 4.52
CA PHE A 219 0.75 -6.42 4.53
C PHE A 219 -0.27 -6.13 3.43
N PHE A 220 -0.69 -4.86 3.30
CA PHE A 220 -1.55 -4.40 2.24
C PHE A 220 -0.91 -4.61 0.86
N SER A 221 0.34 -4.21 0.69
CA SER A 221 1.07 -4.32 -0.57
C SER A 221 1.26 -5.77 -1.03
N VAL A 222 1.54 -6.70 -0.11
CA VAL A 222 1.58 -8.14 -0.42
C VAL A 222 0.22 -8.61 -0.95
N ALA A 223 -0.88 -8.16 -0.35
CA ALA A 223 -2.22 -8.50 -0.82
C ALA A 223 -2.48 -7.99 -2.24
N VAL A 224 -2.14 -6.74 -2.52
CA VAL A 224 -2.26 -6.11 -3.85
C VAL A 224 -1.46 -6.87 -4.90
N VAL A 225 -0.19 -7.21 -4.60
CA VAL A 225 0.66 -7.97 -5.53
C VAL A 225 0.12 -9.36 -5.79
N LEU A 226 -0.30 -10.10 -4.75
CA LEU A 226 -0.88 -11.43 -4.90
C LEU A 226 -2.17 -11.41 -5.72
N LEU A 227 -3.04 -10.42 -5.48
CA LEU A 227 -4.26 -10.24 -6.28
C LEU A 227 -3.94 -9.93 -7.73
N THR A 228 -2.95 -9.06 -7.98
CA THR A 228 -2.51 -8.72 -9.33
C THR A 228 -2.04 -9.96 -10.09
N LEU A 229 -1.17 -10.77 -9.48
CA LEU A 229 -0.68 -12.02 -10.05
C LEU A 229 -1.80 -13.03 -10.33
N ASP A 230 -2.74 -13.19 -9.39
CA ASP A 230 -3.88 -14.10 -9.56
C ASP A 230 -4.79 -13.67 -10.71
N LEU A 231 -5.06 -12.36 -10.83
CA LEU A 231 -5.89 -11.82 -11.90
C LEU A 231 -5.21 -11.90 -13.28
N MET A 232 -3.89 -11.67 -13.34
CA MET A 232 -3.10 -11.87 -14.54
C MET A 232 -3.12 -13.33 -14.98
N HIS A 233 -2.91 -14.26 -14.03
CA HIS A 233 -2.93 -15.70 -14.33
C HIS A 233 -4.30 -16.16 -14.83
N HIS A 234 -5.38 -15.69 -14.23
CA HIS A 234 -6.74 -16.04 -14.67
C HIS A 234 -7.10 -15.52 -16.05
N ARG A 235 -6.53 -14.39 -16.48
CA ARG A 235 -6.87 -13.79 -17.77
C ARG A 235 -5.97 -14.22 -18.91
N GLU A 236 -4.70 -14.48 -18.67
CA GLU A 236 -3.69 -14.59 -19.71
C GLU A 236 -2.84 -15.86 -19.61
N GLY A 237 -2.94 -16.62 -18.53
CA GLY A 237 -2.09 -17.79 -18.28
C GLY A 237 -0.60 -17.48 -18.11
N ASN A 238 -0.21 -16.21 -18.08
CA ASN A 238 1.17 -15.75 -18.23
C ASN A 238 1.63 -14.81 -17.10
N ALA A 239 1.17 -15.05 -15.88
CA ALA A 239 1.62 -14.25 -14.73
C ALA A 239 3.07 -14.57 -14.34
N PRO A 240 3.89 -13.56 -13.98
CA PRO A 240 5.18 -13.78 -13.36
C PRO A 240 5.03 -14.68 -12.12
N GLN A 241 5.90 -15.65 -11.96
CA GLN A 241 5.80 -16.58 -10.83
C GLN A 241 6.34 -15.92 -9.55
N LEU A 242 5.63 -16.11 -8.45
CA LEU A 242 6.15 -15.80 -7.12
C LEU A 242 7.42 -16.60 -6.86
N LYS A 243 8.48 -15.90 -6.46
CA LYS A 243 9.71 -16.53 -6.02
C LYS A 243 9.40 -17.40 -4.79
N ARG A 244 9.61 -18.70 -4.89
CA ARG A 244 9.61 -19.57 -3.70
C ARG A 244 10.83 -19.21 -2.87
N ARG A 245 10.62 -18.87 -1.61
CA ARG A 245 11.70 -18.78 -0.64
C ARG A 245 12.39 -20.15 -0.60
N PRO A 246 13.74 -20.25 -0.72
CA PRO A 246 14.41 -21.51 -0.46
C PRO A 246 14.01 -21.97 0.95
N SER A 247 13.61 -23.23 1.07
CA SER A 247 13.40 -23.83 2.38
C SER A 247 14.64 -23.57 3.23
N PRO A 248 14.51 -23.24 4.53
CA PRO A 248 15.67 -23.16 5.40
C PRO A 248 16.44 -24.47 5.21
N ILE A 249 17.72 -24.34 4.85
CA ILE A 249 18.64 -25.47 4.69
C ILE A 249 18.48 -26.29 5.97
N VAL A 250 17.92 -27.49 5.83
CA VAL A 250 18.00 -28.50 6.89
C VAL A 250 19.49 -28.63 7.14
N ALA A 251 19.92 -28.19 8.31
CA ALA A 251 21.31 -28.31 8.72
C ALA A 251 21.71 -29.77 8.46
N ALA A 252 22.70 -29.95 7.59
CA ALA A 252 23.25 -31.26 7.32
C ALA A 252 23.65 -31.83 8.67
N GLU A 253 23.05 -32.96 9.05
CA GLU A 253 23.50 -33.76 10.17
C GLU A 253 24.99 -34.03 9.99
N PRO A 254 25.84 -33.73 10.96
CA PRO A 254 27.22 -34.13 10.90
C PRO A 254 27.30 -35.66 10.98
N ALA A 255 27.93 -36.27 9.97
CA ALA A 255 28.28 -37.69 9.93
C ALA A 255 29.35 -38.01 10.96
#